data_8197d23decb87219318ed010744389ee
#
_entry.id   8197d23decb87219318ed010744389ee
#
_cell.length_a   1.000
_cell.length_b   1.000
_cell.length_c   1.000
_cell.angle_alpha   90.00
_cell.angle_beta   90.00
_cell.angle_gamma   90.00
#
_symmetry.space_group_name_H-M   'P 1'
#
loop_
_entity.id
_entity.type
_entity.pdbx_description
1 polymer ?
#
loop_
_entity_poly.entity_id
_entity_poly.type
_entity_poly.pdbx_seq_one_letter_code
_entity_poly.pdbx_strand_id
1 'polypeptide(L)'
;MKLLVNNIATLAGIDGGGVLKKCGKEMAQFDAINDAWMLVEDGIITEFDTTANRPAPTNVDKTVDAAGGTVMPSWCDSHTHIVYAGSREREFVDKINGLSYAEIAKRGGGILNSADRLHEMSEQQLFDAAMERVHEVIAKGTGAIEIKSGYGLNTADELKMLRVIRRISETSPIKVVSTFLGAHAVGREYAGRQGDYVDLVVNEMIPAVAAEGLANFVDVFCDEGFFTPEETSRILEAGLKYGMRGKIHGQELAPSGGVEVALKHNALSVDHLESMTDEDIAMMCGRDTMPTALPGTSFFLNMPFAPVRKMINAGLPVAIASDYNPGSTPSGDMKFVVSLACIKMRLQPAEAFNAATINGAAAMSLSTDYGSIAPGKVANFFITKPISSIDFIPYAYTTPIINRTFLAGMEQ
;
A
#
# COMPACT_ATOMS: atom_id res chain seq x y z
N MET A 1 16.02 -16.84 18.61
CA MET A 1 15.29 -18.06 18.20
C MET A 1 15.64 -18.38 16.75
N LYS A 2 16.12 -19.62 16.52
CA LYS A 2 16.42 -20.14 15.16
C LYS A 2 15.22 -20.91 14.63
N LEU A 3 14.62 -20.41 13.56
CA LEU A 3 13.51 -21.05 12.86
C LEU A 3 14.00 -21.57 11.50
N LEU A 4 13.83 -22.86 11.25
CA LEU A 4 14.00 -23.47 9.93
C LEU A 4 12.64 -23.59 9.24
N VAL A 5 12.51 -23.08 8.03
CA VAL A 5 11.42 -23.40 7.11
C VAL A 5 11.96 -24.41 6.10
N ASN A 6 11.41 -25.60 6.04
CA ASN A 6 11.86 -26.68 5.14
C ASN A 6 10.71 -27.22 4.27
N ASN A 7 11.03 -28.22 3.42
CA ASN A 7 10.05 -28.82 2.50
C ASN A 7 9.35 -27.75 1.63
N ILE A 8 10.12 -26.75 1.19
CA ILE A 8 9.68 -25.66 0.32
C ILE A 8 9.77 -26.12 -1.12
N ALA A 9 8.65 -26.28 -1.82
CA ALA A 9 8.68 -26.66 -3.24
C ALA A 9 9.33 -25.55 -4.09
N THR A 10 8.96 -24.30 -3.83
CA THR A 10 9.53 -23.11 -4.50
C THR A 10 9.71 -21.99 -3.49
N LEU A 11 10.92 -21.47 -3.36
CA LEU A 11 11.25 -20.25 -2.63
C LEU A 11 11.44 -19.14 -3.67
N ALA A 12 10.51 -18.19 -3.72
CA ALA A 12 10.46 -17.18 -4.77
C ALA A 12 10.56 -15.75 -4.21
N GLY A 13 10.92 -14.80 -5.08
CA GLY A 13 11.18 -13.41 -4.68
C GLY A 13 12.49 -13.27 -3.91
N ILE A 14 13.47 -14.14 -4.25
CA ILE A 14 14.80 -14.10 -3.66
C ILE A 14 15.67 -13.05 -4.34
N ASP A 15 16.57 -12.43 -3.58
CA ASP A 15 17.65 -11.61 -4.11
C ASP A 15 18.94 -11.74 -3.27
N GLY A 16 20.04 -11.22 -3.78
CA GLY A 16 21.36 -11.27 -3.10
C GLY A 16 21.52 -10.22 -2.00
N GLY A 17 20.50 -9.44 -1.68
CA GLY A 17 20.55 -8.27 -0.82
C GLY A 17 20.95 -6.99 -1.58
N GLY A 18 20.55 -5.85 -1.05
CA GLY A 18 20.87 -4.54 -1.61
C GLY A 18 19.97 -4.05 -2.75
N VAL A 19 19.05 -4.87 -3.26
CA VAL A 19 18.02 -4.42 -4.20
C VAL A 19 16.98 -3.58 -3.45
N LEU A 20 16.80 -2.32 -3.85
CA LEU A 20 15.86 -1.40 -3.21
C LEU A 20 14.57 -1.20 -4.02
N LYS A 21 14.63 -1.34 -5.33
CA LYS A 21 13.50 -1.32 -6.26
C LYS A 21 13.90 -1.94 -7.59
N LYS A 22 12.93 -2.34 -8.40
CA LYS A 22 13.12 -2.84 -9.75
C LYS A 22 12.45 -1.93 -10.76
N CYS A 23 13.13 -1.64 -11.87
CA CYS A 23 12.72 -0.66 -12.87
C CYS A 23 12.60 -1.31 -14.25
N GLY A 24 11.63 -0.90 -15.05
CA GLY A 24 11.52 -1.32 -16.44
C GLY A 24 11.62 -2.84 -16.62
N LYS A 25 12.58 -3.30 -17.39
CA LYS A 25 12.80 -4.72 -17.69
C LYS A 25 13.17 -5.57 -16.47
N GLU A 26 13.78 -4.98 -15.44
CA GLU A 26 14.13 -5.69 -14.21
C GLU A 26 12.90 -6.16 -13.45
N MET A 27 11.76 -5.50 -13.63
CA MET A 27 10.50 -5.92 -13.02
C MET A 27 10.06 -7.32 -13.46
N ALA A 28 10.50 -7.81 -14.63
CA ALA A 28 10.22 -9.16 -15.09
C ALA A 28 11.11 -10.23 -14.41
N GLN A 29 12.08 -9.83 -13.58
CA GLN A 29 12.97 -10.73 -12.85
C GLN A 29 12.41 -10.98 -11.44
N PHE A 30 11.86 -12.16 -11.20
CA PHE A 30 11.40 -12.62 -9.89
C PHE A 30 12.00 -13.98 -9.62
N ASP A 31 13.23 -13.96 -9.08
CA ASP A 31 14.07 -15.14 -8.98
C ASP A 31 13.49 -16.13 -7.96
N ALA A 32 13.69 -17.42 -8.25
CA ALA A 32 13.21 -18.52 -7.43
C ALA A 32 14.15 -19.71 -7.47
N ILE A 33 14.18 -20.49 -6.38
CA ILE A 33 14.83 -21.79 -6.30
C ILE A 33 13.82 -22.86 -5.87
N ASN A 34 14.00 -24.08 -6.33
CA ASN A 34 13.13 -25.20 -6.02
C ASN A 34 13.78 -26.15 -5.00
N ASP A 35 12.94 -26.92 -4.30
CA ASP A 35 13.39 -27.88 -3.27
C ASP A 35 14.31 -27.21 -2.24
N ALA A 36 13.76 -26.17 -1.58
CA ALA A 36 14.52 -25.25 -0.77
C ALA A 36 14.25 -25.37 0.72
N TRP A 37 15.14 -24.77 1.49
CA TRP A 37 14.96 -24.43 2.90
C TRP A 37 15.38 -22.97 3.15
N MET A 38 14.87 -22.38 4.22
CA MET A 38 15.20 -21.02 4.66
C MET A 38 15.38 -20.98 6.18
N LEU A 39 16.47 -20.33 6.64
CA LEU A 39 16.78 -20.12 8.04
C LEU A 39 16.48 -18.67 8.43
N VAL A 40 15.81 -18.53 9.58
CA VAL A 40 15.48 -17.25 10.20
C VAL A 40 16.06 -17.24 11.62
N GLU A 41 16.83 -16.21 11.96
CA GLU A 41 17.34 -16.01 13.32
C GLU A 41 16.81 -14.68 13.86
N ASP A 42 16.15 -14.72 15.02
CA ASP A 42 15.58 -13.54 15.70
C ASP A 42 14.75 -12.64 14.78
N GLY A 43 13.95 -13.26 13.91
CA GLY A 43 13.05 -12.57 12.99
C GLY A 43 13.70 -12.08 11.69
N ILE A 44 14.99 -12.33 11.48
CA ILE A 44 15.75 -11.93 10.29
C ILE A 44 16.09 -13.16 9.46
N ILE A 45 15.94 -13.08 8.15
CA ILE A 45 16.40 -14.12 7.22
C ILE A 45 17.92 -14.11 7.24
N THR A 46 18.54 -15.24 7.57
CA THR A 46 20.01 -15.34 7.59
C THR A 46 20.54 -16.11 6.41
N GLU A 47 19.79 -17.11 5.93
CA GLU A 47 20.29 -18.03 4.95
C GLU A 47 19.16 -18.80 4.26
N PHE A 48 19.37 -19.19 3.00
CA PHE A 48 18.53 -20.15 2.28
C PHE A 48 19.36 -20.85 1.22
N ASP A 49 18.94 -22.07 0.84
CA ASP A 49 19.57 -22.82 -0.23
C ASP A 49 18.63 -23.93 -0.74
N THR A 50 19.02 -24.61 -1.79
CA THR A 50 18.39 -25.85 -2.22
C THR A 50 18.87 -27.03 -1.38
N THR A 51 18.01 -28.02 -1.15
CA THR A 51 18.37 -29.24 -0.42
C THR A 51 19.49 -30.03 -1.14
N ALA A 52 19.51 -29.95 -2.47
CA ALA A 52 20.52 -30.61 -3.29
C ALA A 52 21.93 -29.97 -3.17
N ASN A 53 21.98 -28.63 -3.03
CA ASN A 53 23.26 -27.90 -2.93
C ASN A 53 23.83 -28.00 -1.50
N ARG A 54 22.96 -27.85 -0.51
CA ARG A 54 23.35 -27.93 0.90
C ARG A 54 22.20 -28.48 1.75
N PRO A 55 22.45 -29.49 2.63
CA PRO A 55 21.43 -29.96 3.53
C PRO A 55 20.98 -28.88 4.51
N ALA A 56 19.71 -28.89 4.87
CA ALA A 56 19.15 -27.95 5.85
C ALA A 56 19.86 -28.08 7.22
N PRO A 57 20.09 -26.96 7.93
CA PRO A 57 20.63 -26.97 9.29
C PRO A 57 19.76 -27.79 10.26
N THR A 58 20.42 -28.56 11.16
CA THR A 58 19.72 -29.38 12.16
C THR A 58 19.70 -28.74 13.56
N ASN A 59 20.62 -27.83 13.85
CA ASN A 59 20.68 -27.14 15.13
C ASN A 59 19.80 -25.89 15.11
N VAL A 60 18.48 -26.09 15.28
CA VAL A 60 17.45 -25.05 15.24
C VAL A 60 16.48 -25.23 16.41
N ASP A 61 15.87 -24.12 16.85
CA ASP A 61 14.93 -24.13 17.97
C ASP A 61 13.53 -24.59 17.52
N LYS A 62 13.15 -24.29 16.28
CA LYS A 62 11.84 -24.60 15.70
C LYS A 62 11.95 -24.92 14.21
N THR A 63 11.15 -25.86 13.76
CA THR A 63 11.01 -26.18 12.33
C THR A 63 9.57 -25.96 11.89
N VAL A 64 9.41 -25.34 10.73
CA VAL A 64 8.15 -25.15 10.01
C VAL A 64 8.22 -25.96 8.73
N ASP A 65 7.35 -26.95 8.60
CA ASP A 65 7.16 -27.68 7.35
C ASP A 65 6.26 -26.86 6.41
N ALA A 66 6.81 -26.48 5.25
CA ALA A 66 6.05 -25.80 4.20
C ALA A 66 5.12 -26.74 3.42
N ALA A 67 5.18 -28.05 3.70
CA ALA A 67 4.33 -29.09 3.12
C ALA A 67 4.26 -29.06 1.57
N GLY A 68 5.39 -28.75 0.92
CA GLY A 68 5.46 -28.62 -0.54
C GLY A 68 4.81 -27.33 -1.07
N GLY A 69 4.51 -26.36 -0.21
CA GLY A 69 4.03 -25.04 -0.61
C GLY A 69 5.12 -24.15 -1.20
N THR A 70 4.69 -23.07 -1.83
CA THR A 70 5.58 -21.98 -2.26
C THR A 70 5.73 -20.97 -1.12
N VAL A 71 6.96 -20.53 -0.86
CA VAL A 71 7.27 -19.44 0.06
C VAL A 71 7.58 -18.17 -0.75
N MET A 72 6.92 -17.07 -0.42
CA MET A 72 7.11 -15.76 -1.05
C MET A 72 7.22 -14.67 0.00
N PRO A 73 7.90 -13.52 -0.30
CA PRO A 73 7.85 -12.37 0.57
C PRO A 73 6.38 -11.92 0.74
N SER A 74 6.03 -11.45 1.93
CA SER A 74 4.70 -10.88 2.19
C SER A 74 4.44 -9.66 1.29
N TRP A 75 3.16 -9.41 1.02
CA TRP A 75 2.76 -8.21 0.30
C TRP A 75 3.12 -6.94 1.08
N CYS A 76 3.52 -5.91 0.34
CA CYS A 76 3.80 -4.57 0.85
C CYS A 76 2.76 -3.62 0.24
N ASP A 77 1.69 -3.36 1.00
CA ASP A 77 0.56 -2.55 0.57
C ASP A 77 0.79 -1.08 0.89
N SER A 78 1.23 -0.32 -0.11
CA SER A 78 1.75 1.04 0.05
C SER A 78 0.69 2.14 -0.03
N HIS A 79 -0.60 1.78 0.02
CA HIS A 79 -1.69 2.76 -0.02
C HIS A 79 -2.99 2.17 0.55
N THR A 80 -3.33 2.56 1.78
CA THR A 80 -4.61 2.18 2.39
C THR A 80 -5.18 3.26 3.29
N HIS A 81 -6.50 3.18 3.54
CA HIS A 81 -7.26 4.02 4.46
C HIS A 81 -8.08 3.16 5.41
N ILE A 82 -7.49 2.09 5.96
CA ILE A 82 -8.23 1.08 6.74
C ILE A 82 -8.77 1.60 8.08
N VAL A 83 -8.36 2.79 8.55
CA VAL A 83 -8.93 3.46 9.72
C VAL A 83 -10.12 4.31 9.26
N TYR A 84 -11.31 3.72 9.28
CA TYR A 84 -12.57 4.40 8.94
C TYR A 84 -13.73 3.90 9.79
N ALA A 85 -14.77 4.74 9.93
CA ALA A 85 -15.88 4.54 10.85
C ALA A 85 -16.88 3.45 10.44
N GLY A 86 -16.97 3.15 9.14
CA GLY A 86 -17.92 2.14 8.66
C GLY A 86 -18.01 2.10 7.14
N SER A 87 -18.63 1.04 6.63
CA SER A 87 -18.78 0.78 5.20
C SER A 87 -19.72 1.80 4.52
N ARG A 88 -19.61 1.88 3.20
CA ARG A 88 -20.40 2.73 2.31
C ARG A 88 -21.24 1.90 1.32
N GLU A 89 -21.71 0.73 1.74
CA GLU A 89 -22.48 -0.20 0.92
C GLU A 89 -23.76 0.40 0.33
N ARG A 90 -24.35 1.40 0.98
CA ARG A 90 -25.51 2.11 0.43
C ARG A 90 -25.16 2.93 -0.79
N GLU A 91 -23.99 3.57 -0.77
CA GLU A 91 -23.49 4.33 -1.92
C GLU A 91 -23.12 3.39 -3.10
N PHE A 92 -22.65 2.17 -2.79
CA PHE A 92 -22.45 1.14 -3.79
C PHE A 92 -23.77 0.80 -4.52
N VAL A 93 -24.88 0.64 -3.79
CA VAL A 93 -26.21 0.42 -4.40
C VAL A 93 -26.63 1.62 -5.24
N ASP A 94 -26.41 2.84 -4.75
CA ASP A 94 -26.72 4.07 -5.50
C ASP A 94 -25.95 4.15 -6.82
N LYS A 95 -24.66 3.78 -6.83
CA LYS A 95 -23.83 3.68 -8.06
C LYS A 95 -24.38 2.66 -9.04
N ILE A 96 -24.77 1.46 -8.57
CA ILE A 96 -25.38 0.42 -9.41
C ILE A 96 -26.68 0.93 -10.06
N ASN A 97 -27.44 1.76 -9.35
CA ASN A 97 -28.66 2.40 -9.83
C ASN A 97 -28.39 3.57 -10.79
N GLY A 98 -27.12 3.87 -11.10
CA GLY A 98 -26.72 4.86 -12.08
C GLY A 98 -26.61 6.28 -11.54
N LEU A 99 -26.59 6.48 -10.21
CA LEU A 99 -26.37 7.79 -9.64
C LEU A 99 -24.92 8.22 -9.85
N SER A 100 -24.75 9.46 -10.28
CA SER A 100 -23.42 10.09 -10.37
C SER A 100 -22.82 10.35 -9.00
N TYR A 101 -21.51 10.53 -8.94
CA TYR A 101 -20.80 10.91 -7.70
C TYR A 101 -21.40 12.19 -7.08
N ALA A 102 -21.74 13.19 -7.91
CA ALA A 102 -22.34 14.44 -7.44
C ALA A 102 -23.74 14.24 -6.81
N GLU A 103 -24.53 13.32 -7.35
CA GLU A 103 -25.85 12.98 -6.80
C GLU A 103 -25.71 12.22 -5.46
N ILE A 104 -24.74 11.31 -5.38
CA ILE A 104 -24.42 10.59 -4.13
C ILE A 104 -23.93 11.59 -3.06
N ALA A 105 -23.04 12.50 -3.42
CA ALA A 105 -22.55 13.54 -2.51
C ALA A 105 -23.69 14.45 -1.99
N LYS A 106 -24.62 14.85 -2.88
CA LYS A 106 -25.82 15.64 -2.51
C LYS A 106 -26.75 14.89 -1.53
N ARG A 107 -26.76 13.56 -1.57
CA ARG A 107 -27.48 12.70 -0.62
C ARG A 107 -26.75 12.49 0.70
N GLY A 108 -25.63 13.17 0.89
CA GLY A 108 -24.80 13.06 2.10
C GLY A 108 -23.77 11.93 2.04
N GLY A 109 -23.48 11.37 0.88
CA GLY A 109 -22.43 10.37 0.66
C GLY A 109 -21.03 10.97 0.48
N GLY A 110 -20.06 10.12 0.14
CA GLY A 110 -18.69 10.51 -0.14
C GLY A 110 -17.78 10.57 1.09
N ILE A 111 -16.62 11.20 0.93
CA ILE A 111 -15.62 11.38 1.99
C ILE A 111 -16.24 12.11 3.20
N LEU A 112 -17.07 13.12 2.97
CA LEU A 112 -17.71 13.89 4.02
C LEU A 112 -18.67 13.06 4.90
N ASN A 113 -19.37 12.07 4.34
CA ASN A 113 -20.18 11.13 5.12
C ASN A 113 -19.30 10.23 6.01
N SER A 114 -18.17 9.78 5.50
CA SER A 114 -17.20 9.02 6.29
C SER A 114 -16.66 9.88 7.45
N ALA A 115 -16.40 11.18 7.20
CA ALA A 115 -15.96 12.12 8.23
C ALA A 115 -17.03 12.33 9.31
N ASP A 116 -18.27 12.61 8.94
CA ASP A 116 -19.38 12.81 9.89
C ASP A 116 -19.51 11.60 10.84
N ARG A 117 -19.44 10.38 10.31
CA ARG A 117 -19.50 9.16 11.12
C ARG A 117 -18.27 8.97 12.00
N LEU A 118 -17.08 9.38 11.54
CA LEU A 118 -15.85 9.29 12.29
C LEU A 118 -15.81 10.28 13.46
N HIS A 119 -16.40 11.46 13.30
CA HIS A 119 -16.54 12.46 14.38
C HIS A 119 -17.23 11.88 15.61
N GLU A 120 -18.25 11.03 15.41
CA GLU A 120 -19.04 10.42 16.47
C GLU A 120 -18.38 9.21 17.15
N MET A 121 -17.36 8.60 16.49
CA MET A 121 -16.68 7.42 17.03
C MET A 121 -15.56 7.78 18.00
N SER A 122 -15.48 7.03 19.09
CA SER A 122 -14.33 7.07 19.99
C SER A 122 -13.08 6.46 19.33
N GLU A 123 -11.92 6.85 19.83
CA GLU A 123 -10.63 6.26 19.40
C GLU A 123 -10.61 4.73 19.59
N GLN A 124 -11.21 4.21 20.68
CA GLN A 124 -11.30 2.76 20.92
C GLN A 124 -12.15 2.06 19.86
N GLN A 125 -13.31 2.60 19.51
CA GLN A 125 -14.18 2.01 18.49
C GLN A 125 -13.50 2.00 17.09
N LEU A 126 -12.80 3.08 16.74
CA LEU A 126 -12.02 3.14 15.49
C LEU A 126 -10.90 2.12 15.47
N PHE A 127 -10.18 1.97 16.59
CA PHE A 127 -9.13 0.98 16.75
C PHE A 127 -9.66 -0.44 16.58
N ASP A 128 -10.72 -0.80 17.27
CA ASP A 128 -11.29 -2.15 17.22
C ASP A 128 -11.75 -2.51 15.80
N ALA A 129 -12.45 -1.59 15.13
CA ALA A 129 -12.88 -1.77 13.75
C ALA A 129 -11.71 -1.85 12.76
N ALA A 130 -10.63 -1.08 12.98
CA ALA A 130 -9.44 -1.15 12.13
C ALA A 130 -8.67 -2.44 12.34
N MET A 131 -8.58 -2.96 13.57
CA MET A 131 -7.89 -4.22 13.87
C MET A 131 -8.54 -5.43 13.18
N GLU A 132 -9.86 -5.46 13.01
CA GLU A 132 -10.52 -6.50 12.21
C GLU A 132 -9.97 -6.54 10.78
N ARG A 133 -9.81 -5.37 10.15
CA ARG A 133 -9.24 -5.22 8.80
C ARG A 133 -7.75 -5.55 8.75
N VAL A 134 -7.00 -5.19 9.80
CA VAL A 134 -5.58 -5.56 9.93
C VAL A 134 -5.43 -7.08 9.98
N HIS A 135 -6.22 -7.78 10.79
CA HIS A 135 -6.19 -9.23 10.82
C HIS A 135 -6.59 -9.86 9.48
N GLU A 136 -7.57 -9.27 8.78
CA GLU A 136 -7.97 -9.73 7.46
C GLU A 136 -6.81 -9.65 6.45
N VAL A 137 -6.10 -8.52 6.38
CA VAL A 137 -5.01 -8.35 5.41
C VAL A 137 -3.79 -9.20 5.76
N ILE A 138 -3.47 -9.39 7.05
CA ILE A 138 -2.42 -10.31 7.51
C ILE A 138 -2.75 -11.75 7.07
N ALA A 139 -3.97 -12.21 7.29
CA ALA A 139 -4.40 -13.55 6.87
C ALA A 139 -4.32 -13.75 5.35
N LYS A 140 -4.36 -12.66 4.57
CA LYS A 140 -4.18 -12.64 3.11
C LYS A 140 -2.73 -12.40 2.66
N GLY A 141 -1.75 -12.45 3.58
CA GLY A 141 -0.33 -12.40 3.27
C GLY A 141 0.30 -11.01 3.26
N THR A 142 -0.39 -9.96 3.71
CA THR A 142 0.19 -8.62 3.82
C THR A 142 1.05 -8.52 5.07
N GLY A 143 2.32 -8.11 4.92
CA GLY A 143 3.28 -8.01 6.02
C GLY A 143 3.81 -6.60 6.28
N ALA A 144 3.56 -5.67 5.36
CA ALA A 144 3.83 -4.24 5.53
C ALA A 144 2.69 -3.44 4.90
N ILE A 145 2.27 -2.36 5.57
CA ILE A 145 1.12 -1.57 5.15
C ILE A 145 1.33 -0.09 5.44
N GLU A 146 0.97 0.75 4.48
CA GLU A 146 0.77 2.18 4.74
C GLU A 146 -0.69 2.41 5.14
N ILE A 147 -0.89 3.16 6.22
CA ILE A 147 -2.21 3.59 6.67
C ILE A 147 -2.27 5.11 6.68
N LYS A 148 -3.20 5.67 5.89
CA LYS A 148 -3.43 7.11 5.77
C LYS A 148 -4.57 7.54 6.70
N SER A 149 -4.48 8.76 7.27
CA SER A 149 -5.62 9.48 7.83
C SER A 149 -6.53 10.02 6.71
N GLY A 150 -7.26 11.10 6.91
CA GLY A 150 -7.98 11.80 5.85
C GLY A 150 -9.50 11.69 5.90
N TYR A 151 -10.05 11.10 6.95
CA TYR A 151 -11.48 11.16 7.26
C TYR A 151 -11.79 11.99 8.50
N GLY A 152 -10.79 12.63 9.13
CA GLY A 152 -10.99 13.55 10.23
C GLY A 152 -11.47 14.91 9.76
N LEU A 153 -10.81 15.47 8.75
CA LEU A 153 -11.08 16.76 8.12
C LEU A 153 -11.12 17.94 9.10
N ASN A 154 -10.63 17.77 10.31
CA ASN A 154 -10.32 18.77 11.31
C ASN A 154 -9.15 18.29 12.17
N THR A 155 -8.54 19.20 12.94
CA THR A 155 -7.32 18.87 13.71
C THR A 155 -7.54 17.74 14.71
N ALA A 156 -8.63 17.77 15.46
CA ALA A 156 -8.87 16.79 16.53
C ALA A 156 -9.07 15.39 16.01
N ASP A 157 -9.82 15.22 14.93
CA ASP A 157 -10.16 13.92 14.38
C ASP A 157 -9.05 13.35 13.48
N GLU A 158 -8.29 14.19 12.80
CA GLU A 158 -7.05 13.74 12.12
C GLU A 158 -6.04 13.19 13.12
N LEU A 159 -5.82 13.89 14.25
CA LEU A 159 -4.97 13.38 15.34
C LEU A 159 -5.54 12.08 15.94
N LYS A 160 -6.85 11.98 16.12
CA LYS A 160 -7.53 10.75 16.58
C LYS A 160 -7.23 9.58 15.67
N MET A 161 -7.35 9.74 14.34
CA MET A 161 -7.02 8.71 13.37
C MET A 161 -5.55 8.30 13.45
N LEU A 162 -4.64 9.26 13.47
CA LEU A 162 -3.20 8.99 13.51
C LEU A 162 -2.78 8.32 14.83
N ARG A 163 -3.41 8.65 15.96
CA ARG A 163 -3.19 7.93 17.23
C ARG A 163 -3.66 6.48 17.16
N VAL A 164 -4.79 6.21 16.48
CA VAL A 164 -5.24 4.85 16.19
C VAL A 164 -4.20 4.12 15.33
N ILE A 165 -3.66 4.75 14.28
CA ILE A 165 -2.61 4.15 13.42
C ILE A 165 -1.36 3.84 14.25
N ARG A 166 -0.91 4.74 15.10
CA ARG A 166 0.22 4.49 16.02
C ARG A 166 -0.05 3.29 16.94
N ARG A 167 -1.25 3.22 17.52
CA ARG A 167 -1.64 2.10 18.39
C ARG A 167 -1.67 0.77 17.62
N ILE A 168 -2.13 0.73 16.37
CA ILE A 168 -2.04 -0.45 15.50
C ILE A 168 -0.58 -0.86 15.32
N SER A 169 0.31 0.08 15.02
CA SER A 169 1.76 -0.17 14.87
C SER A 169 2.42 -0.73 16.13
N GLU A 170 1.93 -0.36 17.32
CA GLU A 170 2.47 -0.80 18.61
C GLU A 170 1.93 -2.16 19.06
N THR A 171 0.74 -2.54 18.61
CA THR A 171 0.01 -3.73 19.09
C THR A 171 -0.10 -4.86 18.09
N SER A 172 0.08 -4.59 16.80
CA SER A 172 0.03 -5.59 15.74
C SER A 172 1.44 -5.96 15.25
N PRO A 173 1.68 -7.19 14.82
CA PRO A 173 2.97 -7.61 14.26
C PRO A 173 3.23 -7.08 12.84
N ILE A 174 2.22 -6.53 12.15
CA ILE A 174 2.38 -5.97 10.81
C ILE A 174 3.24 -4.70 10.84
N LYS A 175 4.12 -4.54 9.86
CA LYS A 175 4.88 -3.29 9.73
C LYS A 175 3.95 -2.18 9.22
N VAL A 176 3.74 -1.15 10.02
CA VAL A 176 2.90 0.00 9.67
C VAL A 176 3.78 1.22 9.35
N VAL A 177 3.38 1.95 8.30
CA VAL A 177 3.84 3.30 7.98
C VAL A 177 2.63 4.22 8.04
N SER A 178 2.76 5.34 8.75
CA SER A 178 1.67 6.31 8.95
C SER A 178 1.81 7.50 8.03
N THR A 179 0.70 7.89 7.38
CA THR A 179 0.64 9.05 6.48
C THR A 179 -0.48 10.01 6.90
N PHE A 180 -0.14 11.27 7.10
CA PHE A 180 -1.11 12.33 7.33
C PHE A 180 -1.72 12.79 5.99
N LEU A 181 -3.04 12.71 5.87
CA LEU A 181 -3.82 13.12 4.69
C LEU A 181 -4.94 14.10 5.07
N GLY A 182 -4.64 15.14 5.84
CA GLY A 182 -5.63 16.16 6.18
C GLY A 182 -6.23 16.86 4.95
N ALA A 183 -5.49 16.90 3.84
CA ALA A 183 -5.94 17.42 2.55
C ALA A 183 -6.52 16.31 1.64
N HIS A 184 -7.45 15.49 2.15
CA HIS A 184 -8.21 14.51 1.39
C HIS A 184 -9.49 15.12 0.78
N ALA A 185 -10.16 15.99 1.53
CA ALA A 185 -11.28 16.82 1.09
C ALA A 185 -11.36 18.07 1.98
N VAL A 186 -12.14 19.06 1.56
CA VAL A 186 -12.41 20.25 2.39
C VAL A 186 -13.46 19.90 3.41
N GLY A 187 -13.17 20.10 4.70
CA GLY A 187 -14.13 19.87 5.80
C GLY A 187 -15.38 20.74 5.67
N ARG A 188 -16.53 20.24 6.12
CA ARG A 188 -17.84 20.93 5.97
C ARG A 188 -17.86 22.35 6.51
N GLU A 189 -17.14 22.61 7.60
CA GLU A 189 -17.05 23.95 8.20
C GLU A 189 -16.34 24.98 7.30
N TYR A 190 -15.59 24.49 6.32
CA TYR A 190 -14.85 25.29 5.36
C TYR A 190 -15.47 25.27 3.95
N ALA A 191 -16.72 24.83 3.81
CA ALA A 191 -17.41 24.80 2.52
C ALA A 191 -17.36 26.18 1.83
N GLY A 192 -16.80 26.24 0.60
CA GLY A 192 -16.59 27.48 -0.15
C GLY A 192 -15.41 28.34 0.33
N ARG A 193 -14.60 27.87 1.29
CA ARG A 193 -13.42 28.57 1.83
C ARG A 193 -12.20 27.65 1.84
N GLN A 194 -11.89 27.04 0.67
CA GLN A 194 -10.81 26.06 0.54
C GLN A 194 -9.44 26.63 0.94
N GLY A 195 -9.15 27.90 0.65
CA GLY A 195 -7.91 28.54 1.07
C GLY A 195 -7.75 28.61 2.60
N ASP A 196 -8.84 28.88 3.34
CA ASP A 196 -8.83 28.87 4.81
C ASP A 196 -8.61 27.44 5.35
N TYR A 197 -9.14 26.42 4.66
CA TYR A 197 -8.89 25.03 5.01
C TYR A 197 -7.42 24.63 4.78
N VAL A 198 -6.83 25.04 3.67
CA VAL A 198 -5.40 24.85 3.42
C VAL A 198 -4.56 25.53 4.50
N ASP A 199 -4.95 26.74 4.93
CA ASP A 199 -4.30 27.44 6.03
C ASP A 199 -4.41 26.66 7.36
N LEU A 200 -5.56 26.03 7.65
CA LEU A 200 -5.72 25.13 8.80
C LEU A 200 -4.77 23.92 8.71
N VAL A 201 -4.71 23.27 7.54
CA VAL A 201 -3.81 22.11 7.32
C VAL A 201 -2.36 22.49 7.56
N VAL A 202 -1.91 23.62 6.96
CA VAL A 202 -0.52 24.07 6.99
C VAL A 202 -0.11 24.59 8.37
N ASN A 203 -0.96 25.41 9.01
CA ASN A 203 -0.58 26.19 10.19
C ASN A 203 -0.99 25.54 11.51
N GLU A 204 -1.89 24.56 11.50
CA GLU A 204 -2.40 23.92 12.70
C GLU A 204 -2.23 22.39 12.65
N MET A 205 -2.81 21.70 11.65
CA MET A 205 -2.80 20.23 11.61
C MET A 205 -1.38 19.68 11.50
N ILE A 206 -0.59 20.10 10.51
CA ILE A 206 0.78 19.62 10.31
C ILE A 206 1.67 19.84 11.52
N PRO A 207 1.72 21.06 12.16
CA PRO A 207 2.44 21.26 13.40
C PRO A 207 1.98 20.36 14.54
N ALA A 208 0.66 20.13 14.69
CA ALA A 208 0.12 19.27 15.74
C ALA A 208 0.50 17.79 15.53
N VAL A 209 0.41 17.30 14.29
CA VAL A 209 0.85 15.95 13.91
C VAL A 209 2.34 15.75 14.19
N ALA A 210 3.16 16.73 13.83
CA ALA A 210 4.60 16.71 14.04
C ALA A 210 4.96 16.76 15.54
N ALA A 211 4.24 17.56 16.34
CA ALA A 211 4.48 17.66 17.79
C ALA A 211 4.29 16.33 18.52
N GLU A 212 3.40 15.46 18.02
CA GLU A 212 3.19 14.11 18.58
C GLU A 212 3.99 13.02 17.83
N GLY A 213 4.69 13.34 16.74
CA GLY A 213 5.44 12.37 15.95
C GLY A 213 4.56 11.29 15.32
N LEU A 214 3.37 11.65 14.81
CA LEU A 214 2.33 10.70 14.42
C LEU A 214 2.43 10.21 12.97
N ALA A 215 3.14 10.91 12.09
CA ALA A 215 3.19 10.56 10.67
C ALA A 215 4.61 10.55 10.12
N ASN A 216 4.87 9.60 9.22
CA ASN A 216 6.11 9.49 8.45
C ASN A 216 6.06 10.36 7.18
N PHE A 217 4.87 10.47 6.59
CA PHE A 217 4.62 11.15 5.32
C PHE A 217 3.45 12.11 5.43
N VAL A 218 3.40 13.07 4.51
CA VAL A 218 2.25 13.94 4.27
C VAL A 218 1.72 13.67 2.86
N ASP A 219 0.41 13.58 2.71
CA ASP A 219 -0.25 13.30 1.44
C ASP A 219 -1.32 14.35 1.12
N VAL A 220 -1.60 14.55 -0.16
CA VAL A 220 -2.59 15.51 -0.65
C VAL A 220 -3.35 14.90 -1.82
N PHE A 221 -4.66 15.06 -1.86
CA PHE A 221 -5.46 14.72 -3.02
C PHE A 221 -5.42 15.87 -4.04
N CYS A 222 -4.43 15.82 -4.93
CA CYS A 222 -4.17 16.80 -5.97
C CYS A 222 -4.90 16.39 -7.24
N ASP A 223 -6.17 16.75 -7.38
CA ASP A 223 -6.97 16.38 -8.55
C ASP A 223 -8.09 17.40 -8.83
N GLU A 224 -8.75 17.26 -9.98
CA GLU A 224 -9.87 18.13 -10.36
C GLU A 224 -11.02 18.05 -9.35
N GLY A 225 -11.40 19.20 -8.81
CA GLY A 225 -12.44 19.29 -7.77
C GLY A 225 -11.95 19.09 -6.34
N PHE A 226 -10.65 18.84 -6.14
CA PHE A 226 -9.97 18.72 -4.85
C PHE A 226 -8.92 19.82 -4.67
N PHE A 227 -7.67 19.49 -4.34
CA PHE A 227 -6.64 20.49 -4.09
C PHE A 227 -5.83 20.77 -5.38
N THR A 228 -5.55 22.05 -5.61
CA THR A 228 -4.74 22.50 -6.77
C THR A 228 -3.26 22.17 -6.59
N PRO A 229 -2.45 22.18 -7.68
CA PRO A 229 -1.00 22.04 -7.60
C PRO A 229 -0.33 23.07 -6.67
N GLU A 230 -0.81 24.30 -6.64
CA GLU A 230 -0.30 25.36 -5.77
C GLU A 230 -0.58 25.11 -4.30
N GLU A 231 -1.80 24.68 -3.96
CA GLU A 231 -2.20 24.29 -2.60
C GLU A 231 -1.43 23.06 -2.15
N THR A 232 -1.30 22.07 -3.02
CA THR A 232 -0.49 20.86 -2.80
C THR A 232 0.95 21.21 -2.50
N SER A 233 1.57 22.10 -3.30
CA SER A 233 2.93 22.58 -3.08
C SER A 233 3.12 23.17 -1.68
N ARG A 234 2.18 24.03 -1.24
CA ARG A 234 2.20 24.65 0.11
C ARG A 234 2.14 23.61 1.24
N ILE A 235 1.28 22.60 1.09
CA ILE A 235 1.10 21.54 2.10
C ILE A 235 2.35 20.66 2.17
N LEU A 236 2.91 20.24 1.02
CA LEU A 236 4.14 19.44 0.97
C LEU A 236 5.34 20.20 1.56
N GLU A 237 5.48 21.49 1.27
CA GLU A 237 6.52 22.35 1.86
C GLU A 237 6.37 22.46 3.38
N ALA A 238 5.14 22.54 3.89
CA ALA A 238 4.90 22.57 5.32
C ALA A 238 5.26 21.22 5.98
N GLY A 239 4.87 20.09 5.39
CA GLY A 239 5.23 18.75 5.89
C GLY A 239 6.75 18.54 5.92
N LEU A 240 7.44 18.95 4.86
CA LEU A 240 8.89 18.81 4.75
C LEU A 240 9.67 19.54 5.85
N LYS A 241 9.18 20.68 6.36
CA LYS A 241 9.78 21.40 7.50
C LYS A 241 9.85 20.54 8.77
N TYR A 242 8.98 19.55 8.88
CA TYR A 242 8.93 18.61 10.01
C TYR A 242 9.46 17.22 9.65
N GLY A 243 10.12 17.06 8.49
CA GLY A 243 10.72 15.82 8.04
C GLY A 243 9.72 14.82 7.42
N MET A 244 8.46 15.21 7.19
CA MET A 244 7.47 14.38 6.50
C MET A 244 7.65 14.56 4.99
N ARG A 245 8.16 13.52 4.30
CA ARG A 245 8.27 13.51 2.84
C ARG A 245 6.87 13.41 2.22
N GLY A 246 6.68 14.08 1.07
CA GLY A 246 5.39 14.11 0.38
C GLY A 246 5.04 12.79 -0.31
N LYS A 247 3.75 12.49 -0.36
CA LYS A 247 3.08 11.56 -1.27
C LYS A 247 1.91 12.31 -1.91
N ILE A 248 1.36 11.84 -3.01
CA ILE A 248 0.25 12.51 -3.70
C ILE A 248 -0.73 11.48 -4.24
N HIS A 249 -2.05 11.67 -3.95
CA HIS A 249 -3.10 11.14 -4.81
C HIS A 249 -3.19 12.07 -6.02
N GLY A 250 -2.99 11.55 -7.20
CA GLY A 250 -2.97 12.39 -8.39
C GLY A 250 -3.27 11.65 -9.68
N GLN A 251 -3.78 12.40 -10.67
CA GLN A 251 -4.14 11.86 -11.98
C GLN A 251 -5.18 10.71 -11.88
N GLU A 252 -6.03 10.72 -10.85
CA GLU A 252 -7.13 9.76 -10.71
C GLU A 252 -8.27 10.14 -11.65
N LEU A 253 -8.76 11.37 -11.54
CA LEU A 253 -9.94 11.86 -12.26
C LEU A 253 -9.57 12.58 -13.55
N ALA A 254 -8.49 13.35 -13.54
CA ALA A 254 -8.02 14.16 -14.65
C ALA A 254 -6.50 14.36 -14.66
N PRO A 255 -5.89 14.80 -15.76
CA PRO A 255 -4.50 15.26 -15.79
C PRO A 255 -4.38 16.62 -15.04
N SER A 256 -4.30 16.57 -13.73
CA SER A 256 -4.45 17.72 -12.82
C SER A 256 -3.13 18.34 -12.35
N GLY A 257 -1.97 17.89 -12.90
CA GLY A 257 -0.65 18.40 -12.53
C GLY A 257 -0.04 17.76 -11.27
N GLY A 258 -0.66 16.73 -10.71
CA GLY A 258 -0.17 16.00 -9.52
C GLY A 258 1.23 15.42 -9.71
N VAL A 259 1.52 14.86 -10.89
CA VAL A 259 2.86 14.34 -11.23
C VAL A 259 3.90 15.45 -11.22
N GLU A 260 3.63 16.60 -11.85
CA GLU A 260 4.57 17.72 -11.90
C GLU A 260 4.92 18.23 -10.50
N VAL A 261 3.91 18.41 -9.64
CA VAL A 261 4.10 18.84 -8.25
C VAL A 261 4.88 17.81 -7.45
N ALA A 262 4.59 16.51 -7.63
CA ALA A 262 5.34 15.44 -6.98
C ALA A 262 6.83 15.50 -7.32
N LEU A 263 7.16 15.65 -8.59
CA LEU A 263 8.54 15.74 -9.05
C LEU A 263 9.25 17.00 -8.56
N LYS A 264 8.54 18.14 -8.51
CA LYS A 264 9.05 19.39 -7.96
C LYS A 264 9.46 19.26 -6.49
N HIS A 265 8.69 18.52 -5.70
CA HIS A 265 8.92 18.37 -4.26
C HIS A 265 9.60 17.04 -3.88
N ASN A 266 10.13 16.28 -4.84
CA ASN A 266 10.72 14.95 -4.62
C ASN A 266 9.82 14.06 -3.76
N ALA A 267 8.51 14.05 -4.03
CA ALA A 267 7.56 13.19 -3.36
C ALA A 267 8.01 11.71 -3.46
N LEU A 268 7.70 10.91 -2.44
CA LEU A 268 8.05 9.49 -2.42
C LEU A 268 7.29 8.73 -3.50
N SER A 269 5.97 9.01 -3.63
CA SER A 269 5.14 8.40 -4.66
C SER A 269 4.07 9.36 -5.19
N VAL A 270 3.55 9.04 -6.37
CA VAL A 270 2.26 9.51 -6.89
C VAL A 270 1.40 8.29 -7.09
N ASP A 271 0.24 8.30 -6.47
CA ASP A 271 -0.64 7.15 -6.36
C ASP A 271 -1.92 7.41 -7.19
N HIS A 272 -2.61 6.36 -7.67
CA HIS A 272 -3.71 6.33 -8.64
C HIS A 272 -3.25 6.26 -10.09
N LEU A 273 -3.09 7.40 -10.77
CA LEU A 273 -2.54 7.51 -12.11
C LEU A 273 -3.44 7.00 -13.26
N GLU A 274 -4.76 6.87 -13.02
CA GLU A 274 -5.73 6.41 -14.03
C GLU A 274 -5.75 7.32 -15.27
N SER A 275 -5.54 8.63 -15.06
CA SER A 275 -5.54 9.68 -16.10
C SER A 275 -4.13 10.15 -16.49
N MET A 276 -3.09 9.35 -16.16
CA MET A 276 -1.69 9.67 -16.47
C MET A 276 -1.43 9.76 -17.97
N THR A 277 -0.78 10.84 -18.41
CA THR A 277 -0.45 11.10 -19.81
C THR A 277 0.92 10.53 -20.22
N ASP A 278 1.22 10.52 -21.51
CA ASP A 278 2.54 10.12 -22.01
C ASP A 278 3.63 11.17 -21.63
N GLU A 279 3.25 12.43 -21.48
CA GLU A 279 4.10 13.51 -20.99
C GLU A 279 4.46 13.30 -19.51
N ASP A 280 3.51 12.91 -18.67
CA ASP A 280 3.74 12.57 -17.26
C ASP A 280 4.74 11.42 -17.15
N ILE A 281 4.56 10.36 -17.96
CA ILE A 281 5.49 9.22 -18.00
C ILE A 281 6.90 9.70 -18.35
N ALA A 282 7.03 10.55 -19.36
CA ALA A 282 8.32 11.07 -19.78
C ALA A 282 8.99 11.93 -18.69
N MET A 283 8.23 12.75 -17.96
CA MET A 283 8.74 13.56 -16.85
C MET A 283 9.24 12.71 -15.67
N MET A 284 8.63 11.56 -15.42
CA MET A 284 9.02 10.66 -14.34
C MET A 284 10.29 9.84 -14.64
N CYS A 285 10.70 9.73 -15.92
CA CYS A 285 11.90 8.96 -16.28
C CYS A 285 13.16 9.50 -15.59
N GLY A 286 13.89 8.63 -14.92
CA GLY A 286 15.11 8.98 -14.17
C GLY A 286 14.86 9.72 -12.85
N ARG A 287 13.62 9.84 -12.41
CA ARG A 287 13.26 10.40 -11.11
C ARG A 287 13.11 9.31 -10.03
N ASP A 288 13.17 9.74 -8.78
CA ASP A 288 13.09 8.80 -7.63
C ASP A 288 11.65 8.59 -7.12
N THR A 289 10.70 9.40 -7.58
CA THR A 289 9.29 9.28 -7.23
C THR A 289 8.70 7.99 -7.79
N MET A 290 8.04 7.19 -6.96
CA MET A 290 7.44 5.92 -7.32
C MET A 290 6.03 6.12 -7.88
N PRO A 291 5.74 5.75 -9.13
CA PRO A 291 4.35 5.62 -9.60
C PRO A 291 3.70 4.40 -8.95
N THR A 292 2.55 4.60 -8.29
CA THR A 292 1.79 3.54 -7.61
C THR A 292 0.40 3.45 -8.19
N ALA A 293 0.08 2.34 -8.84
CA ALA A 293 -1.24 2.12 -9.43
C ALA A 293 -2.17 1.39 -8.46
N LEU A 294 -3.47 1.72 -8.51
CA LEU A 294 -4.51 1.21 -7.61
C LEU A 294 -5.61 0.46 -8.40
N PRO A 295 -5.29 -0.75 -8.92
CA PRO A 295 -6.22 -1.44 -9.84
C PRO A 295 -7.54 -1.84 -9.19
N GLY A 296 -7.60 -1.93 -7.87
CA GLY A 296 -8.84 -2.17 -7.11
C GLY A 296 -9.84 -1.04 -7.28
N THR A 297 -9.38 0.20 -7.22
CA THR A 297 -10.18 1.42 -7.39
C THR A 297 -10.74 1.50 -8.80
N SER A 298 -9.87 1.38 -9.82
CA SER A 298 -10.31 1.37 -11.21
C SER A 298 -11.35 0.28 -11.49
N PHE A 299 -11.18 -0.92 -10.90
CA PHE A 299 -12.12 -2.02 -11.02
C PHE A 299 -13.47 -1.72 -10.36
N PHE A 300 -13.45 -1.31 -9.10
CA PHE A 300 -14.68 -1.12 -8.31
C PHE A 300 -15.51 0.08 -8.79
N LEU A 301 -14.83 1.15 -9.23
CA LEU A 301 -15.47 2.35 -9.75
C LEU A 301 -15.77 2.29 -11.26
N ASN A 302 -15.35 1.21 -11.94
CA ASN A 302 -15.46 1.04 -13.39
C ASN A 302 -14.79 2.18 -14.17
N MET A 303 -13.59 2.60 -13.71
CA MET A 303 -12.74 3.63 -14.32
C MET A 303 -11.72 3.01 -15.29
N PRO A 304 -11.07 3.82 -16.13
CA PRO A 304 -9.86 3.40 -16.83
C PRO A 304 -8.79 2.91 -15.85
N PHE A 305 -7.90 2.02 -16.30
CA PHE A 305 -6.76 1.58 -15.52
C PHE A 305 -5.52 2.42 -15.85
N ALA A 306 -4.70 2.72 -14.85
CA ALA A 306 -3.43 3.40 -15.06
C ALA A 306 -2.57 2.72 -16.16
N PRO A 307 -1.86 3.48 -17.00
CA PRO A 307 -1.12 2.96 -18.17
C PRO A 307 0.20 2.27 -17.78
N VAL A 308 0.15 1.33 -16.83
CA VAL A 308 1.32 0.69 -16.20
C VAL A 308 2.23 0.02 -17.21
N ARG A 309 1.69 -0.62 -18.25
CA ARG A 309 2.52 -1.23 -19.30
C ARG A 309 3.39 -0.18 -20.01
N LYS A 310 2.86 1.03 -20.26
CA LYS A 310 3.65 2.12 -20.84
C LYS A 310 4.73 2.60 -19.88
N MET A 311 4.42 2.73 -18.58
CA MET A 311 5.36 3.13 -17.55
C MET A 311 6.56 2.16 -17.48
N ILE A 312 6.30 0.84 -17.40
CA ILE A 312 7.35 -0.19 -17.37
C ILE A 312 8.18 -0.16 -18.65
N ASN A 313 7.54 -0.03 -19.82
CA ASN A 313 8.25 0.06 -21.11
C ASN A 313 9.13 1.31 -21.21
N ALA A 314 8.75 2.41 -20.53
CA ALA A 314 9.56 3.62 -20.42
C ALA A 314 10.70 3.52 -19.40
N GLY A 315 10.81 2.38 -18.68
CA GLY A 315 11.88 2.15 -17.72
C GLY A 315 11.54 2.55 -16.28
N LEU A 316 10.29 2.92 -15.99
CA LEU A 316 9.89 3.30 -14.64
C LEU A 316 9.79 2.07 -13.71
N PRO A 317 10.08 2.24 -12.41
CA PRO A 317 9.58 1.34 -11.39
C PRO A 317 8.07 1.54 -11.26
N VAL A 318 7.32 0.49 -10.92
CA VAL A 318 5.90 0.62 -10.62
C VAL A 318 5.59 -0.16 -9.36
N ALA A 319 4.84 0.44 -8.43
CA ALA A 319 4.19 -0.25 -7.33
C ALA A 319 2.70 -0.43 -7.63
N ILE A 320 2.08 -1.41 -6.96
CA ILE A 320 0.62 -1.58 -6.92
C ILE A 320 0.18 -1.73 -5.47
N ALA A 321 -0.97 -1.17 -5.13
CA ALA A 321 -1.52 -1.20 -3.79
C ALA A 321 -3.04 -1.41 -3.82
N SER A 322 -3.63 -1.70 -2.65
CA SER A 322 -5.04 -2.06 -2.58
C SER A 322 -5.97 -0.86 -2.63
N ASP A 323 -5.56 0.27 -2.10
CA ASP A 323 -6.43 1.39 -1.76
C ASP A 323 -7.61 0.96 -0.85
N TYR A 324 -7.34 0.09 0.13
CA TYR A 324 -8.39 -0.42 0.99
C TYR A 324 -9.08 0.70 1.76
N ASN A 325 -10.27 1.07 1.32
CA ASN A 325 -11.09 2.15 1.87
C ASN A 325 -12.59 1.84 1.70
N PRO A 326 -13.50 2.53 2.40
CA PRO A 326 -14.92 2.20 2.36
C PRO A 326 -15.64 2.62 1.06
N GLY A 327 -15.04 3.46 0.23
CA GLY A 327 -15.73 4.12 -0.89
C GLY A 327 -15.40 3.61 -2.27
N SER A 328 -14.12 3.35 -2.53
CA SER A 328 -13.60 3.00 -3.85
C SER A 328 -13.00 1.60 -3.91
N THR A 329 -12.57 1.03 -2.78
CA THR A 329 -12.04 -0.34 -2.74
C THR A 329 -12.25 -0.98 -1.37
N PRO A 330 -13.40 -1.58 -1.07
CA PRO A 330 -13.65 -2.18 0.24
C PRO A 330 -13.00 -3.56 0.40
N SER A 331 -11.75 -3.71 -0.01
CA SER A 331 -10.98 -4.96 0.04
C SER A 331 -9.47 -4.71 0.06
N GLY A 332 -8.77 -5.31 1.03
CA GLY A 332 -7.31 -5.33 1.12
C GLY A 332 -6.67 -6.61 0.57
N ASP A 333 -7.32 -7.32 -0.35
CA ASP A 333 -6.80 -8.57 -0.93
C ASP A 333 -5.74 -8.30 -2.01
N MET A 334 -4.47 -8.21 -1.58
CA MET A 334 -3.34 -7.95 -2.48
C MET A 334 -3.16 -9.05 -3.55
N LYS A 335 -3.56 -10.29 -3.30
CA LYS A 335 -3.57 -11.32 -4.34
C LYS A 335 -4.55 -10.98 -5.47
N PHE A 336 -5.71 -10.44 -5.13
CA PHE A 336 -6.68 -9.96 -6.13
C PHE A 336 -6.15 -8.73 -6.87
N VAL A 337 -5.49 -7.79 -6.18
CA VAL A 337 -4.80 -6.63 -6.78
C VAL A 337 -3.77 -7.08 -7.82
N VAL A 338 -2.92 -8.06 -7.48
CA VAL A 338 -1.95 -8.68 -8.40
C VAL A 338 -2.66 -9.30 -9.62
N SER A 339 -3.77 -9.99 -9.40
CA SER A 339 -4.56 -10.58 -10.50
C SER A 339 -5.14 -9.52 -11.44
N LEU A 340 -5.67 -8.42 -10.89
CA LEU A 340 -6.14 -7.27 -11.69
C LEU A 340 -5.02 -6.63 -12.49
N ALA A 341 -3.84 -6.44 -11.88
CA ALA A 341 -2.67 -5.90 -12.58
C ALA A 341 -2.27 -6.79 -13.78
N CYS A 342 -2.28 -8.11 -13.62
CA CYS A 342 -2.01 -9.04 -14.73
C CYS A 342 -3.10 -8.95 -15.82
N ILE A 343 -4.37 -9.04 -15.43
CA ILE A 343 -5.48 -9.18 -16.38
C ILE A 343 -5.79 -7.85 -17.09
N LYS A 344 -5.83 -6.75 -16.33
CA LYS A 344 -6.29 -5.44 -16.81
C LYS A 344 -5.16 -4.53 -17.27
N MET A 345 -4.02 -4.55 -16.56
CA MET A 345 -2.88 -3.69 -16.86
C MET A 345 -1.79 -4.38 -17.69
N ARG A 346 -1.97 -5.68 -18.02
CA ARG A 346 -1.05 -6.48 -18.86
C ARG A 346 0.34 -6.67 -18.24
N LEU A 347 0.44 -6.74 -16.92
CA LEU A 347 1.68 -7.13 -16.24
C LEU A 347 1.90 -8.64 -16.37
N GLN A 348 3.16 -9.04 -16.59
CA GLN A 348 3.55 -10.43 -16.36
C GLN A 348 3.46 -10.73 -14.85
N PRO A 349 3.20 -11.99 -14.43
CA PRO A 349 3.14 -12.34 -13.01
C PRO A 349 4.35 -11.84 -12.21
N ALA A 350 5.57 -12.02 -12.71
CA ALA A 350 6.81 -11.55 -12.09
C ALA A 350 6.82 -10.01 -11.88
N GLU A 351 6.34 -9.24 -12.86
CA GLU A 351 6.25 -7.79 -12.76
C GLU A 351 5.24 -7.38 -11.68
N ALA A 352 4.08 -8.04 -11.64
CA ALA A 352 3.05 -7.77 -10.64
C ALA A 352 3.51 -8.16 -9.22
N PHE A 353 4.26 -9.25 -9.07
CA PHE A 353 4.86 -9.64 -7.78
C PHE A 353 5.86 -8.59 -7.30
N ASN A 354 6.80 -8.17 -8.14
CA ASN A 354 7.74 -7.10 -7.79
C ASN A 354 7.02 -5.80 -7.45
N ALA A 355 5.95 -5.45 -8.17
CA ALA A 355 5.14 -4.27 -7.90
C ALA A 355 4.45 -4.31 -6.53
N ALA A 356 4.00 -5.51 -6.10
CA ALA A 356 3.30 -5.73 -4.82
C ALA A 356 4.24 -6.05 -3.64
N THR A 357 5.53 -6.22 -3.88
CA THR A 357 6.52 -6.60 -2.86
C THR A 357 7.63 -5.56 -2.76
N ILE A 358 8.74 -5.73 -3.49
CA ILE A 358 9.91 -4.85 -3.36
C ILE A 358 9.61 -3.38 -3.75
N ASN A 359 8.82 -3.14 -4.81
CA ASN A 359 8.44 -1.78 -5.20
C ASN A 359 7.38 -1.19 -4.26
N GLY A 360 6.42 -1.99 -3.77
CA GLY A 360 5.52 -1.59 -2.68
C GLY A 360 6.28 -1.20 -1.41
N ALA A 361 7.31 -1.97 -1.03
CA ALA A 361 8.19 -1.61 0.07
C ALA A 361 8.96 -0.30 -0.20
N ALA A 362 9.45 -0.09 -1.44
CA ALA A 362 10.12 1.15 -1.84
C ALA A 362 9.19 2.36 -1.78
N ALA A 363 7.91 2.21 -2.16
CA ALA A 363 6.88 3.25 -2.05
C ALA A 363 6.55 3.64 -0.59
N MET A 364 7.05 2.87 0.38
CA MET A 364 6.94 3.13 1.83
C MET A 364 8.29 3.45 2.48
N SER A 365 9.39 3.55 1.72
CA SER A 365 10.77 3.65 2.24
C SER A 365 11.19 2.46 3.13
N LEU A 366 10.68 1.26 2.85
CA LEU A 366 10.92 0.04 3.62
C LEU A 366 11.78 -1.00 2.89
N SER A 367 12.19 -0.77 1.65
CA SER A 367 12.81 -1.80 0.80
C SER A 367 14.18 -2.30 1.27
N THR A 368 14.84 -1.59 2.19
CA THR A 368 16.06 -2.08 2.85
C THR A 368 15.78 -3.35 3.67
N ASP A 369 14.63 -3.39 4.35
CA ASP A 369 14.33 -4.43 5.33
C ASP A 369 13.19 -5.37 4.89
N TYR A 370 12.38 -4.99 3.89
CA TYR A 370 11.18 -5.71 3.47
C TYR A 370 11.11 -5.87 1.94
N GLY A 371 10.15 -6.66 1.48
CA GLY A 371 9.75 -6.77 0.08
C GLY A 371 10.50 -7.83 -0.75
N SER A 372 11.48 -8.55 -0.19
CA SER A 372 12.12 -9.70 -0.85
C SER A 372 12.63 -10.70 0.19
N ILE A 373 12.92 -11.91 -0.25
CA ILE A 373 13.62 -12.94 0.54
C ILE A 373 15.12 -12.76 0.33
N ALA A 374 15.79 -12.13 1.30
CA ALA A 374 17.22 -11.88 1.24
C ALA A 374 17.86 -11.96 2.62
N PRO A 375 19.12 -12.43 2.74
CA PRO A 375 19.83 -12.36 4.00
C PRO A 375 19.89 -10.92 4.54
N GLY A 376 19.61 -10.76 5.82
CA GLY A 376 19.55 -9.47 6.51
C GLY A 376 18.19 -8.80 6.53
N LYS A 377 17.22 -9.24 5.73
CA LYS A 377 15.85 -8.71 5.74
C LYS A 377 14.97 -9.38 6.78
N VAL A 378 13.95 -8.65 7.22
CA VAL A 378 12.93 -9.15 8.15
C VAL A 378 12.17 -10.30 7.51
N ALA A 379 11.99 -11.39 8.26
CA ALA A 379 11.34 -12.61 7.80
C ALA A 379 9.81 -12.46 7.74
N ASN A 380 9.36 -11.57 6.86
CA ASN A 380 7.96 -11.38 6.50
C ASN A 380 7.68 -12.15 5.21
N PHE A 381 6.97 -13.27 5.32
CA PHE A 381 6.68 -14.15 4.19
C PHE A 381 5.33 -14.86 4.38
N PHE A 382 4.81 -15.42 3.31
CA PHE A 382 3.69 -16.35 3.39
C PHE A 382 4.03 -17.68 2.72
N ILE A 383 3.33 -18.72 3.14
CA ILE A 383 3.39 -20.07 2.56
C ILE A 383 2.06 -20.35 1.89
N THR A 384 2.09 -20.81 0.63
CA THR A 384 0.88 -21.24 -0.08
C THR A 384 0.56 -22.70 0.20
N LYS A 385 -0.66 -23.12 -0.13
CA LYS A 385 -0.93 -24.53 -0.43
C LYS A 385 -0.05 -24.96 -1.61
N PRO A 386 0.22 -26.25 -1.81
CA PRO A 386 0.95 -26.70 -3.01
C PRO A 386 0.25 -26.20 -4.28
N ILE A 387 1.02 -25.55 -5.15
CA ILE A 387 0.60 -25.00 -6.45
C ILE A 387 1.55 -25.44 -7.54
N SER A 388 1.09 -25.46 -8.80
CA SER A 388 1.87 -25.94 -9.93
C SER A 388 3.02 -25.00 -10.33
N SER A 389 2.86 -23.70 -10.12
CA SER A 389 3.84 -22.64 -10.35
C SER A 389 3.41 -21.35 -9.65
N ILE A 390 4.31 -20.38 -9.52
CA ILE A 390 3.96 -19.04 -8.98
C ILE A 390 2.92 -18.32 -9.85
N ASP A 391 2.85 -18.60 -11.15
CA ASP A 391 1.88 -18.02 -12.07
C ASP A 391 0.44 -18.43 -11.74
N PHE A 392 0.26 -19.55 -11.01
CA PHE A 392 -1.05 -19.97 -10.52
C PHE A 392 -1.66 -18.96 -9.54
N ILE A 393 -0.83 -18.15 -8.86
CA ILE A 393 -1.30 -17.16 -7.85
C ILE A 393 -2.24 -16.12 -8.48
N PRO A 394 -1.84 -15.34 -9.52
CA PRO A 394 -2.75 -14.42 -10.19
C PRO A 394 -3.81 -15.11 -11.04
N TYR A 395 -3.54 -16.31 -11.58
CA TYR A 395 -4.50 -17.07 -12.36
C TYR A 395 -5.72 -17.48 -11.53
N ALA A 396 -5.49 -17.96 -10.32
CA ALA A 396 -6.53 -18.42 -9.40
C ALA A 396 -7.07 -17.28 -8.50
N TYR A 397 -7.47 -16.18 -9.10
CA TYR A 397 -7.72 -14.87 -8.49
C TYR A 397 -8.65 -14.87 -7.26
N THR A 398 -9.62 -15.77 -7.15
CA THR A 398 -10.52 -15.89 -5.98
C THR A 398 -10.19 -17.08 -5.07
N THR A 399 -9.37 -18.03 -5.51
CA THR A 399 -9.05 -19.23 -4.72
C THR A 399 -8.17 -18.87 -3.53
N PRO A 400 -8.52 -19.25 -2.29
CA PRO A 400 -7.69 -19.01 -1.11
C PRO A 400 -6.50 -19.98 -1.10
N ILE A 401 -5.38 -19.55 -1.66
CA ILE A 401 -4.15 -20.34 -1.77
C ILE A 401 -3.12 -20.01 -0.71
N ILE A 402 -3.12 -18.80 -0.14
CA ILE A 402 -2.27 -18.46 1.00
C ILE A 402 -2.75 -19.28 2.19
N ASN A 403 -1.84 -20.02 2.80
CA ASN A 403 -2.14 -20.97 3.85
C ASN A 403 -1.67 -20.50 5.22
N ARG A 404 -0.48 -19.87 5.26
CA ARG A 404 0.14 -19.40 6.51
C ARG A 404 0.90 -18.11 6.22
N THR A 405 0.81 -17.14 7.13
CA THR A 405 1.57 -15.87 7.07
C THR A 405 2.52 -15.80 8.24
N PHE A 406 3.73 -15.32 8.00
CA PHE A 406 4.77 -15.14 9.01
C PHE A 406 5.24 -13.69 9.00
N LEU A 407 5.28 -13.07 10.19
CA LEU A 407 5.77 -11.72 10.40
C LEU A 407 6.92 -11.77 11.41
N ALA A 408 8.08 -11.26 11.03
CA ALA A 408 9.33 -11.41 11.78
C ALA A 408 9.59 -12.86 12.22
N GLY A 409 9.30 -13.82 11.35
CA GLY A 409 9.46 -15.26 11.60
C GLY A 409 8.41 -15.88 12.53
N MET A 410 7.43 -15.13 13.00
CA MET A 410 6.33 -15.62 13.82
C MET A 410 5.08 -15.84 12.98
N GLU A 411 4.48 -17.01 13.12
CA GLU A 411 3.22 -17.37 12.45
C GLU A 411 2.05 -16.58 13.04
N GLN A 412 1.17 -16.11 12.19
CA GLN A 412 -0.01 -15.29 12.52
C GLN A 412 -1.30 -16.10 12.44
#